data_3897abb30ff6d677e8718b480610dc61
#
_entry.id   3897abb30ff6d677e8718b480610dc61
#
_cell.length_a   1.000
_cell.length_b   1.000
_cell.length_c   1.000
_cell.angle_alpha   90.00
_cell.angle_beta   90.00
_cell.angle_gamma   90.00
#
_symmetry.space_group_name_H-M   'P 1'
#
loop_
_entity.id
_entity.type
_entity.pdbx_description
1 polymer ?
#
loop_
_entity_poly.entity_id
_entity_poly.type
_entity_poly.pdbx_seq_one_letter_code
_entity_poly.pdbx_strand_id
1 'polypeptide(L)'
;MSDQDIIRELEADGWTSVRVTGGHRHFRRKDGPGVVTIPEPKPDAPAVEARSGVARHYVGLIHKDPDSDYGISFPDFPGCVSAGATLDETLAMGREALQGHVELMAELGDAVPEPSSIEAVLADPSNRGGAPVLVPLAASAPKTVRVNITLQEDVLRAIDAHAEQHGYTRSGFLAAAAKRAMGQG
;
A
#
# COMPACT_ATOMS: atom_id res chain seq x y z
N MET A 1 -18.03 19.30 -0.82
CA MET A 1 -18.35 17.90 -1.21
C MET A 1 -17.88 17.04 -0.07
N SER A 2 -18.73 16.25 0.56
CA SER A 2 -18.32 15.40 1.69
C SER A 2 -17.74 14.08 1.15
N ASP A 3 -16.93 13.38 1.97
CA ASP A 3 -16.37 12.06 1.59
C ASP A 3 -17.48 11.06 1.23
N GLN A 4 -18.65 11.20 1.87
CA GLN A 4 -19.81 10.37 1.56
C GLN A 4 -20.42 10.67 0.17
N ASP A 5 -20.31 11.90 -0.31
CA ASP A 5 -20.81 12.28 -1.64
C ASP A 5 -19.89 11.68 -2.71
N ILE A 6 -18.57 11.71 -2.47
CA ILE A 6 -17.56 11.10 -3.37
C ILE A 6 -17.76 9.58 -3.44
N ILE A 7 -18.02 8.93 -2.31
CA ILE A 7 -18.28 7.48 -2.27
C ILE A 7 -19.51 7.12 -3.10
N ARG A 8 -20.60 7.88 -2.95
CA ARG A 8 -21.84 7.65 -3.71
C ARG A 8 -21.65 7.83 -5.22
N GLU A 9 -20.85 8.83 -5.60
CA GLU A 9 -20.57 9.11 -7.01
C GLU A 9 -19.70 8.00 -7.62
N LEU A 10 -18.69 7.51 -6.90
CA LEU A 10 -17.89 6.36 -7.31
C LEU A 10 -18.73 5.09 -7.46
N GLU A 11 -19.61 4.80 -6.50
CA GLU A 11 -20.50 3.63 -6.57
C GLU A 11 -21.50 3.73 -7.72
N ALA A 12 -22.00 4.93 -8.01
CA ALA A 12 -22.90 5.19 -9.15
C ALA A 12 -22.18 4.98 -10.49
N ASP A 13 -20.88 5.27 -10.56
CA ASP A 13 -20.02 5.06 -11.72
C ASP A 13 -19.49 3.62 -11.85
N GLY A 14 -19.97 2.70 -11.02
CA GLY A 14 -19.61 1.28 -11.08
C GLY A 14 -18.32 0.90 -10.39
N TRP A 15 -17.80 1.77 -9.53
CA TRP A 15 -16.69 1.44 -8.63
C TRP A 15 -17.20 0.68 -7.42
N THR A 16 -16.49 -0.34 -7.02
CA THR A 16 -16.83 -1.17 -5.85
C THR A 16 -15.75 -1.04 -4.80
N SER A 17 -16.14 -0.80 -3.55
CA SER A 17 -15.21 -0.81 -2.42
C SER A 17 -14.70 -2.23 -2.21
N VAL A 18 -13.39 -2.42 -2.33
CA VAL A 18 -12.75 -3.75 -2.22
C VAL A 18 -11.94 -3.91 -0.94
N ARG A 19 -11.52 -2.79 -0.32
CA ARG A 19 -10.69 -2.82 0.87
C ARG A 19 -10.78 -1.52 1.65
N VAL A 20 -10.64 -1.62 2.98
CA VAL A 20 -10.38 -0.49 3.87
C VAL A 20 -9.08 -0.79 4.62
N THR A 21 -8.11 0.11 4.57
CA THR A 21 -6.81 -0.04 5.25
C THR A 21 -6.42 1.31 5.83
N GLY A 22 -6.16 1.34 7.14
CA GLY A 22 -5.55 2.47 7.83
C GLY A 22 -6.31 3.80 7.81
N GLY A 23 -7.53 3.88 7.43
CA GLY A 23 -8.29 5.12 7.25
C GLY A 23 -8.42 5.51 5.78
N HIS A 24 -8.15 4.59 4.87
CA HIS A 24 -8.38 4.77 3.45
C HIS A 24 -9.27 3.66 2.92
N ARG A 25 -10.22 4.04 2.06
CA ARG A 25 -11.08 3.13 1.33
C ARG A 25 -10.61 3.03 -0.11
N HIS A 26 -10.39 1.80 -0.57
CA HIS A 26 -9.91 1.49 -1.91
C HIS A 26 -11.06 0.97 -2.76
N PHE A 27 -11.22 1.56 -3.93
CA PHE A 27 -12.24 1.19 -4.90
C PHE A 27 -11.59 0.62 -6.16
N ARG A 28 -12.29 -0.33 -6.78
CA ARG A 28 -11.95 -0.89 -8.08
C ARG A 28 -13.15 -0.87 -9.00
N ARG A 29 -12.91 -0.66 -10.30
CA ARG A 29 -13.94 -0.81 -11.33
C ARG A 29 -14.00 -2.27 -11.78
N LYS A 30 -15.23 -2.80 -11.95
CA LYS A 30 -15.45 -4.21 -12.31
C LYS A 30 -14.95 -4.55 -13.72
N ASP A 31 -14.96 -3.58 -14.63
CA ASP A 31 -14.74 -3.76 -16.06
C ASP A 31 -13.46 -3.08 -16.59
N GLY A 32 -12.50 -2.75 -15.72
CA GLY A 32 -11.27 -2.07 -16.14
C GLY A 32 -10.14 -2.08 -15.11
N PRO A 33 -8.91 -1.80 -15.54
CA PRO A 33 -7.80 -1.58 -14.64
C PRO A 33 -7.96 -0.27 -13.88
N GLY A 34 -7.37 -0.19 -12.70
CA GLY A 34 -7.28 1.02 -11.89
C GLY A 34 -7.86 0.85 -10.50
N VAL A 35 -7.24 1.58 -9.58
CA VAL A 35 -7.63 1.67 -8.18
C VAL A 35 -7.87 3.13 -7.86
N VAL A 36 -8.89 3.43 -7.07
CA VAL A 36 -9.11 4.75 -6.46
C VAL A 36 -9.00 4.59 -4.96
N THR A 37 -8.22 5.45 -4.33
CA THR A 37 -8.01 5.46 -2.88
C THR A 37 -8.44 6.81 -2.34
N ILE A 38 -9.39 6.81 -1.42
CA ILE A 38 -9.89 8.03 -0.76
C ILE A 38 -9.75 7.90 0.76
N PRO A 39 -9.50 9.00 1.50
CA PRO A 39 -9.48 8.98 2.94
C PRO A 39 -10.86 8.64 3.50
N GLU A 40 -10.89 7.86 4.58
CA GLU A 40 -12.07 7.61 5.38
C GLU A 40 -11.83 8.19 6.78
N PRO A 41 -12.61 9.16 7.24
CA PRO A 41 -12.38 9.77 8.53
C PRO A 41 -12.48 8.73 9.64
N LYS A 42 -11.36 8.45 10.32
CA LYS A 42 -11.31 7.66 11.54
C LYS A 42 -10.90 8.53 12.71
N PRO A 43 -11.56 8.44 13.84
CA PRO A 43 -10.98 8.92 15.09
C PRO A 43 -9.87 7.96 15.50
N ASP A 44 -8.65 8.49 15.66
CA ASP A 44 -7.47 7.84 16.26
C ASP A 44 -6.92 6.57 15.57
N ALA A 45 -6.13 6.73 14.51
CA ALA A 45 -5.27 5.67 14.01
C ALA A 45 -3.83 5.85 14.52
N PRO A 46 -3.18 4.80 15.10
CA PRO A 46 -1.78 4.89 15.51
C PRO A 46 -0.86 4.95 14.28
N ALA A 47 0.20 5.75 14.38
CA ALA A 47 1.24 5.89 13.36
C ALA A 47 1.88 4.54 13.03
N VAL A 48 1.91 4.17 11.75
CA VAL A 48 2.57 2.95 11.27
C VAL A 48 4.07 3.21 11.16
N GLU A 49 4.86 2.49 11.95
CA GLU A 49 6.32 2.54 11.89
C GLU A 49 6.84 1.99 10.55
N ALA A 50 7.71 2.74 9.89
CA ALA A 50 8.35 2.37 8.64
C ALA A 50 9.29 1.17 8.84
N ARG A 51 9.02 0.04 8.19
CA ARG A 51 9.92 -1.11 8.13
C ARG A 51 10.91 -0.95 6.99
N SER A 52 12.18 -1.15 7.29
CA SER A 52 13.35 -0.91 6.45
C SER A 52 13.42 -1.89 5.26
N GLY A 53 13.26 -1.38 4.05
CA GLY A 53 13.60 -1.99 2.77
C GLY A 53 14.03 -0.86 1.82
N VAL A 54 14.62 -1.15 0.65
CA VAL A 54 14.97 -0.12 -0.33
C VAL A 54 13.68 0.60 -0.74
N ALA A 55 13.47 1.79 -0.18
CA ALA A 55 12.28 2.58 -0.42
C ALA A 55 12.38 3.26 -1.80
N ARG A 56 11.39 3.04 -2.67
CA ARG A 56 11.16 3.92 -3.81
C ARG A 56 10.53 5.21 -3.30
N HIS A 57 10.83 6.32 -3.93
CA HIS A 57 10.22 7.61 -3.57
C HIS A 57 9.38 8.09 -4.75
N TYR A 58 8.13 8.41 -4.48
CA TYR A 58 7.21 8.98 -5.45
C TYR A 58 6.94 10.43 -5.14
N VAL A 59 6.64 11.21 -6.16
CA VAL A 59 6.27 12.62 -5.99
C VAL A 59 4.81 12.70 -5.57
N GLY A 60 4.57 13.25 -4.37
CA GLY A 60 3.25 13.71 -3.95
C GLY A 60 3.14 15.21 -4.19
N LEU A 61 1.96 15.68 -4.53
CA LEU A 61 1.63 17.10 -4.70
C LEU A 61 0.72 17.53 -3.56
N ILE A 62 1.21 18.44 -2.72
CA ILE A 62 0.42 19.04 -1.64
C ILE A 62 -0.38 20.21 -2.20
N HIS A 63 -1.67 20.21 -1.91
CA HIS A 63 -2.62 21.26 -2.26
C HIS A 63 -3.20 21.87 -0.98
N LYS A 64 -3.44 23.17 -1.01
CA LYS A 64 -4.06 23.89 0.13
C LYS A 64 -4.85 25.08 -0.40
N ASP A 65 -6.15 25.03 -0.23
CA ASP A 65 -7.02 26.18 -0.42
C ASP A 65 -7.20 26.95 0.91
N PRO A 66 -7.51 28.25 0.89
CA PRO A 66 -7.60 29.08 2.11
C PRO A 66 -8.47 28.49 3.22
N ASP A 67 -9.60 27.89 2.87
CA ASP A 67 -10.63 27.40 3.80
C ASP A 67 -10.79 25.88 3.78
N SER A 68 -9.78 25.14 3.30
CA SER A 68 -9.79 23.67 3.25
C SER A 68 -8.72 23.06 4.14
N ASP A 69 -8.77 21.75 4.35
CA ASP A 69 -7.64 20.96 4.83
C ASP A 69 -6.53 20.86 3.78
N TYR A 70 -5.35 20.35 4.16
CA TYR A 70 -4.30 20.01 3.22
C TYR A 70 -4.70 18.75 2.46
N GLY A 71 -4.55 18.77 1.14
CA GLY A 71 -4.69 17.60 0.27
C GLY A 71 -3.33 17.11 -0.23
N ILE A 72 -3.21 15.83 -0.52
CA ILE A 72 -2.09 15.25 -1.24
C ILE A 72 -2.61 14.35 -2.36
N SER A 73 -2.01 14.47 -3.54
CA SER A 73 -2.27 13.61 -4.71
C SER A 73 -0.96 13.04 -5.25
N PHE A 74 -1.05 11.91 -5.95
CA PHE A 74 0.11 11.23 -6.53
C PHE A 74 -0.04 11.13 -8.04
N PRO A 75 0.70 11.93 -8.84
CA PRO A 75 0.59 11.92 -10.30
C PRO A 75 0.87 10.56 -10.94
N ASP A 76 1.81 9.77 -10.39
CA ASP A 76 2.12 8.42 -10.85
C ASP A 76 1.01 7.40 -10.53
N PHE A 77 0.06 7.75 -9.65
CA PHE A 77 -1.05 6.91 -9.22
C PHE A 77 -2.37 7.68 -9.32
N PRO A 78 -2.94 7.83 -10.52
CA PRO A 78 -4.21 8.52 -10.70
C PRO A 78 -5.29 7.91 -9.82
N GLY A 79 -5.98 8.76 -9.04
CA GLY A 79 -6.99 8.32 -8.07
C GLY A 79 -6.45 7.95 -6.68
N CYS A 80 -5.14 8.08 -6.43
CA CYS A 80 -4.57 7.97 -5.10
C CYS A 80 -4.48 9.36 -4.46
N VAL A 81 -5.36 9.66 -3.53
CA VAL A 81 -5.44 10.94 -2.83
C VAL A 81 -5.62 10.75 -1.34
N SER A 82 -5.20 11.74 -0.56
CA SER A 82 -5.44 11.79 0.87
C SER A 82 -5.53 13.24 1.35
N ALA A 83 -5.90 13.44 2.60
CA ALA A 83 -6.02 14.76 3.22
C ALA A 83 -5.68 14.70 4.71
N GLY A 84 -5.43 15.86 5.32
CA GLY A 84 -5.21 16.01 6.75
C GLY A 84 -5.33 17.47 7.18
N ALA A 85 -5.69 17.71 8.43
CA ALA A 85 -5.85 19.05 8.99
C ALA A 85 -4.51 19.80 9.09
N THR A 86 -3.39 19.08 9.18
CA THR A 86 -2.04 19.61 9.21
C THR A 86 -1.17 19.01 8.10
N LEU A 87 -0.06 19.67 7.77
CA LEU A 87 0.89 19.17 6.77
C LEU A 87 1.47 17.80 7.21
N ASP A 88 1.83 17.66 8.48
CA ASP A 88 2.41 16.41 9.01
C ASP A 88 1.41 15.26 8.93
N GLU A 89 0.15 15.52 9.27
CA GLU A 89 -0.94 14.56 9.14
C GLU A 89 -1.16 14.18 7.68
N THR A 90 -1.20 15.16 6.78
CA THR A 90 -1.37 14.94 5.34
C THR A 90 -0.25 14.06 4.76
N LEU A 91 1.00 14.28 5.18
CA LEU A 91 2.13 13.46 4.77
C LEU A 91 2.06 12.04 5.31
N ALA A 92 1.65 11.88 6.58
CA ALA A 92 1.46 10.56 7.17
C ALA A 92 0.35 9.77 6.47
N MET A 93 -0.82 10.41 6.29
CA MET A 93 -1.98 9.84 5.60
C MET A 93 -1.69 9.57 4.12
N GLY A 94 -0.98 10.47 3.44
CA GLY A 94 -0.55 10.28 2.05
C GLY A 94 0.35 9.06 1.87
N ARG A 95 1.30 8.84 2.79
CA ARG A 95 2.15 7.65 2.79
C ARG A 95 1.33 6.36 2.95
N GLU A 96 0.37 6.38 3.85
CA GLU A 96 -0.50 5.23 4.09
C GLU A 96 -1.40 4.94 2.88
N ALA A 97 -1.98 6.00 2.27
CA ALA A 97 -2.77 5.89 1.06
C ALA A 97 -1.97 5.26 -0.09
N LEU A 98 -0.77 5.77 -0.34
CA LEU A 98 0.13 5.27 -1.37
C LEU A 98 0.50 3.80 -1.14
N GLN A 99 0.85 3.44 0.10
CA GLN A 99 1.19 2.06 0.46
C GLN A 99 0.03 1.11 0.19
N GLY A 100 -1.17 1.43 0.67
CA GLY A 100 -2.36 0.62 0.46
C GLY A 100 -2.79 0.51 -1.00
N HIS A 101 -2.64 1.60 -1.77
CA HIS A 101 -2.92 1.65 -3.20
C HIS A 101 -2.01 0.69 -3.98
N VAL A 102 -0.70 0.77 -3.76
CA VAL A 102 0.29 -0.09 -4.42
C VAL A 102 0.15 -1.56 -4.00
N GLU A 103 -0.15 -1.83 -2.72
CA GLU A 103 -0.42 -3.19 -2.27
C GLU A 103 -1.62 -3.81 -2.99
N LEU A 104 -2.68 -3.04 -3.19
CA LEU A 104 -3.85 -3.50 -3.91
C LEU A 104 -3.57 -3.69 -5.40
N MET A 105 -2.84 -2.77 -6.05
CA MET A 105 -2.38 -2.96 -7.43
C MET A 105 -1.61 -4.28 -7.60
N ALA A 106 -0.66 -4.55 -6.69
CA ALA A 106 0.14 -5.79 -6.71
C ALA A 106 -0.73 -7.04 -6.53
N GLU A 107 -1.73 -7.01 -5.64
CA GLU A 107 -2.68 -8.12 -5.45
C GLU A 107 -3.55 -8.39 -6.68
N LEU A 108 -3.84 -7.34 -7.45
CA LEU A 108 -4.63 -7.42 -8.67
C LEU A 108 -3.80 -7.79 -9.90
N GLY A 109 -2.46 -7.80 -9.78
CA GLY A 109 -1.54 -8.02 -10.88
C GLY A 109 -1.35 -6.80 -11.78
N ASP A 110 -1.76 -5.62 -11.32
CA ASP A 110 -1.54 -4.35 -12.03
C ASP A 110 -0.08 -3.93 -11.89
N ALA A 111 0.49 -3.38 -12.96
CA ALA A 111 1.88 -2.93 -12.94
C ALA A 111 2.03 -1.66 -12.10
N VAL A 112 2.96 -1.67 -11.15
CA VAL A 112 3.33 -0.49 -10.36
C VAL A 112 4.25 0.37 -11.23
N PRO A 113 3.91 1.65 -11.51
CA PRO A 113 4.73 2.52 -12.34
C PRO A 113 6.09 2.78 -11.70
N GLU A 114 7.10 3.07 -12.53
CA GLU A 114 8.36 3.61 -12.03
C GLU A 114 8.19 5.07 -11.61
N PRO A 115 8.90 5.53 -10.55
CA PRO A 115 8.78 6.89 -10.07
C PRO A 115 9.16 7.91 -11.15
N SER A 116 8.28 8.86 -11.42
CA SER A 116 8.59 10.02 -12.27
C SER A 116 9.56 10.98 -11.58
N SER A 117 10.36 11.69 -12.37
CA SER A 117 11.21 12.77 -11.83
C SER A 117 10.35 13.98 -11.43
N ILE A 118 10.84 14.76 -10.47
CA ILE A 118 10.17 15.99 -10.03
C ILE A 118 9.95 16.93 -11.22
N GLU A 119 10.95 17.04 -12.10
CA GLU A 119 10.90 17.89 -13.29
C GLU A 119 9.78 17.44 -14.26
N ALA A 120 9.65 16.14 -14.48
CA ALA A 120 8.59 15.59 -15.33
C ALA A 120 7.20 15.87 -14.75
N VAL A 121 7.03 15.68 -13.44
CA VAL A 121 5.77 15.98 -12.75
C VAL A 121 5.42 17.47 -12.83
N LEU A 122 6.39 18.37 -12.60
CA LEU A 122 6.16 19.82 -12.64
C LEU A 122 6.00 20.37 -14.05
N ALA A 123 6.48 19.68 -15.07
CA ALA A 123 6.27 20.06 -16.47
C ALA A 123 4.82 19.88 -16.93
N ASP A 124 4.07 19.00 -16.28
CA ASP A 124 2.66 18.78 -16.59
C ASP A 124 1.80 19.96 -16.09
N PRO A 125 1.07 20.65 -16.99
CA PRO A 125 0.21 21.78 -16.60
C PRO A 125 -0.88 21.41 -15.58
N SER A 126 -1.34 20.17 -15.53
CA SER A 126 -2.36 19.72 -14.58
C SER A 126 -1.87 19.70 -13.14
N ASN A 127 -0.57 19.64 -12.95
CA ASN A 127 0.09 19.62 -11.63
C ASN A 127 0.42 21.03 -11.09
N ARG A 128 0.02 22.07 -11.80
CA ARG A 128 0.27 23.46 -11.39
C ARG A 128 -0.49 23.78 -10.10
N GLY A 129 0.22 24.42 -9.16
CA GLY A 129 -0.35 24.83 -7.87
C GLY A 129 -0.17 23.81 -6.75
N GLY A 130 0.30 22.60 -7.04
CA GLY A 130 0.71 21.62 -6.03
C GLY A 130 2.17 21.82 -5.62
N ALA A 131 2.47 21.77 -4.31
CA ALA A 131 3.84 21.76 -3.81
C ALA A 131 4.39 20.31 -3.83
N PRO A 132 5.50 20.03 -4.54
CA PRO A 132 6.04 18.68 -4.63
C PRO A 132 6.72 18.25 -3.32
N VAL A 133 6.45 17.02 -2.91
CA VAL A 133 7.11 16.35 -1.79
C VAL A 133 7.50 14.93 -2.20
N LEU A 134 8.60 14.42 -1.66
CA LEU A 134 9.00 13.03 -1.88
C LEU A 134 8.41 12.14 -0.78
N VAL A 135 7.58 11.20 -1.18
CA VAL A 135 6.92 10.24 -0.28
C VAL A 135 7.57 8.87 -0.46
N PRO A 136 8.19 8.30 0.60
CA PRO A 136 8.78 6.98 0.51
C PRO A 136 7.69 5.91 0.48
N LEU A 137 7.76 5.01 -0.51
CA LEU A 137 7.03 3.76 -0.54
C LEU A 137 7.89 2.68 0.10
N ALA A 138 7.44 2.12 1.22
CA ALA A 138 8.15 1.01 1.84
C ALA A 138 8.09 -0.22 0.92
N ALA A 139 9.21 -0.96 0.82
CA ALA A 139 9.17 -2.25 0.15
C ALA A 139 8.14 -3.14 0.87
N SER A 140 7.16 -3.64 0.13
CA SER A 140 6.17 -4.56 0.68
C SER A 140 6.89 -5.78 1.25
N ALA A 141 6.83 -5.97 2.56
CA ALA A 141 7.31 -7.20 3.15
C ALA A 141 6.49 -8.37 2.59
N PRO A 142 7.12 -9.50 2.22
CA PRO A 142 6.41 -10.66 1.73
C PRO A 142 5.29 -11.04 2.71
N LYS A 143 4.04 -11.07 2.24
CA LYS A 143 2.90 -11.45 3.09
C LYS A 143 3.10 -12.89 3.57
N THR A 144 3.00 -13.10 4.87
CA THR A 144 2.98 -14.44 5.44
C THR A 144 1.59 -15.02 5.28
N VAL A 145 1.47 -16.08 4.51
CA VAL A 145 0.21 -16.84 4.34
C VAL A 145 0.25 -18.06 5.24
N ARG A 146 -0.83 -18.27 6.00
CA ARG A 146 -0.98 -19.51 6.79
C ARG A 146 -1.36 -20.64 5.85
N VAL A 147 -0.50 -21.68 5.77
CA VAL A 147 -0.73 -22.89 4.96
C VAL A 147 -0.87 -24.08 5.88
N ASN A 148 -1.90 -24.90 5.66
CA ASN A 148 -2.06 -26.18 6.32
C ASN A 148 -1.54 -27.28 5.38
N ILE A 149 -0.57 -28.06 5.86
CA ILE A 149 0.00 -29.20 5.13
C ILE A 149 -0.20 -30.48 5.94
N THR A 150 -0.41 -31.58 5.25
CA THR A 150 -0.46 -32.93 5.85
C THR A 150 0.89 -33.60 5.62
N LEU A 151 1.51 -34.10 6.68
CA LEU A 151 2.78 -34.82 6.64
C LEU A 151 2.63 -36.17 7.32
N GLN A 152 3.47 -37.12 6.94
CA GLN A 152 3.60 -38.40 7.68
C GLN A 152 4.22 -38.10 9.05
N GLU A 153 3.83 -38.88 10.05
CA GLU A 153 4.20 -38.64 11.45
C GLU A 153 5.71 -38.71 11.71
N ASP A 154 6.39 -39.63 11.05
CA ASP A 154 7.85 -39.78 11.10
C ASP A 154 8.59 -38.57 10.48
N VAL A 155 8.10 -38.05 9.35
CA VAL A 155 8.63 -36.84 8.71
C VAL A 155 8.41 -35.62 9.61
N LEU A 156 7.24 -35.50 10.23
CA LEU A 156 6.95 -34.39 11.14
C LEU A 156 7.88 -34.40 12.35
N ARG A 157 8.10 -35.59 12.95
CA ARG A 157 9.05 -35.77 14.08
C ARG A 157 10.48 -35.40 13.69
N ALA A 158 10.92 -35.81 12.50
CA ALA A 158 12.25 -35.48 11.99
C ALA A 158 12.42 -33.96 11.80
N ILE A 159 11.40 -33.29 11.25
CA ILE A 159 11.39 -31.82 11.08
C ILE A 159 11.48 -31.12 12.43
N ASP A 160 10.70 -31.55 13.42
CA ASP A 160 10.71 -30.92 14.75
C ASP A 160 12.05 -31.07 15.43
N ALA A 161 12.62 -32.26 15.43
CA ALA A 161 13.95 -32.52 16.01
C ALA A 161 15.05 -31.70 15.33
N HIS A 162 15.02 -31.60 14.00
CA HIS A 162 15.99 -30.79 13.25
C HIS A 162 15.84 -29.30 13.49
N ALA A 163 14.61 -28.79 13.52
CA ALA A 163 14.32 -27.40 13.79
C ALA A 163 14.80 -27.00 15.19
N GLU A 164 14.52 -27.80 16.21
CA GLU A 164 14.94 -27.58 17.61
C GLU A 164 16.48 -27.58 17.72
N GLN A 165 17.17 -28.53 17.14
CA GLN A 165 18.64 -28.60 17.15
C GLN A 165 19.33 -27.39 16.53
N HIS A 166 18.68 -26.71 15.56
CA HIS A 166 19.27 -25.62 14.83
C HIS A 166 18.63 -24.25 15.16
N GLY A 167 17.80 -24.18 16.22
CA GLY A 167 17.19 -22.94 16.67
C GLY A 167 16.12 -22.37 15.74
N TYR A 168 15.50 -23.22 14.89
CA TYR A 168 14.39 -22.81 14.03
C TYR A 168 13.05 -23.15 14.68
N THR A 169 12.02 -22.41 14.31
CA THR A 169 10.65 -22.90 14.45
C THR A 169 10.33 -23.89 13.32
N ARG A 170 9.36 -24.81 13.52
CA ARG A 170 8.87 -25.71 12.44
C ARG A 170 8.56 -24.95 11.14
N SER A 171 7.81 -23.85 11.24
CA SER A 171 7.43 -23.03 10.08
C SER A 171 8.63 -22.37 9.43
N GLY A 172 9.59 -21.88 10.23
CA GLY A 172 10.85 -21.28 9.74
C GLY A 172 11.71 -22.28 8.98
N PHE A 173 11.86 -23.50 9.52
CA PHE A 173 12.58 -24.58 8.85
C PHE A 173 11.92 -24.96 7.52
N LEU A 174 10.61 -25.17 7.50
CA LEU A 174 9.87 -25.53 6.28
C LEU A 174 9.99 -24.44 5.21
N ALA A 175 9.86 -23.17 5.59
CA ALA A 175 10.03 -22.06 4.66
C ALA A 175 11.46 -21.98 4.10
N ALA A 176 12.49 -22.17 4.93
CA ALA A 176 13.88 -22.20 4.50
C ALA A 176 14.18 -23.39 3.58
N ALA A 177 13.67 -24.57 3.90
CA ALA A 177 13.81 -25.77 3.08
C ALA A 177 13.16 -25.60 1.71
N ALA A 178 11.95 -25.03 1.65
CA ALA A 178 11.25 -24.74 0.41
C ALA A 178 12.01 -23.73 -0.47
N LYS A 179 12.52 -22.63 0.11
CA LYS A 179 13.34 -21.65 -0.62
C LYS A 179 14.59 -22.30 -1.20
N ARG A 180 15.30 -23.11 -0.42
CA ARG A 180 16.49 -23.84 -0.89
C ARG A 180 16.17 -24.80 -2.03
N ALA A 181 15.06 -25.53 -1.94
CA ALA A 181 14.62 -26.45 -2.98
C ALA A 181 14.26 -25.73 -4.30
N MET A 182 13.79 -24.47 -4.20
CA MET A 182 13.48 -23.60 -5.35
C MET A 182 14.68 -22.80 -5.88
N GLY A 183 15.89 -22.98 -5.30
CA GLY A 183 17.08 -22.24 -5.70
C GLY A 183 17.10 -20.76 -5.27
N GLN A 184 16.31 -20.39 -4.26
CA GLN A 184 16.18 -19.02 -3.72
C GLN A 184 16.92 -18.85 -2.38
N GLY A 185 17.96 -19.60 -2.14
CA GLY A 185 18.75 -19.58 -0.90
C GLY A 185 20.10 -18.91 -1.02
#